data_63c31aec03a0d42a3fb6f6dbfdb77499
#
_entry.id   63c31aec03a0d42a3fb6f6dbfdb77499
#
_cell.length_a   1.000
_cell.length_b   1.000
_cell.length_c   1.000
_cell.angle_alpha   90.00
_cell.angle_beta   90.00
_cell.angle_gamma   90.00
#
_symmetry.space_group_name_H-M   'P 1'
#
loop_
_entity.id
_entity.type
_entity.pdbx_description
1 polymer ?
#
loop_
_entity_poly.entity_id
_entity_poly.type
_entity_poly.pdbx_seq_one_letter_code
_entity_poly.pdbx_strand_id
1 'polypeptide(L)'
;MTVIKVEKLSKKIKDKEILRDISFEIHHGECVALIGPNGAGKTTLIDCLLGDKFMSSGQIAIQGFAPTDPRLKQLISVLPQENAVVQSLKVKELLSFFKSLYSDSLSNKEIDDLLRFSDKQKNQLAGKLSGGQKRLFSFVLSLIGRPKILFLDEPTAAMDTSTRQHFWEIVNQLKKNGVTIVYSSHYIEEVEHTADRILVLHKGELIRDTTPYAM
;
A
#
# COMPACT_ATOMS: atom_id res chain seq x y z
N MET A 1 -10.03 17.69 -1.00
CA MET A 1 -10.27 17.42 0.44
C MET A 1 -9.08 16.60 0.94
N THR A 2 -8.42 17.08 2.01
CA THR A 2 -7.26 16.38 2.62
C THR A 2 -7.72 15.11 3.31
N VAL A 3 -7.07 14.00 2.99
CA VAL A 3 -7.37 12.66 3.54
C VAL A 3 -6.30 12.26 4.55
N ILE A 4 -5.04 12.54 4.26
CA ILE A 4 -3.91 12.29 5.16
C ILE A 4 -3.19 13.61 5.40
N LYS A 5 -2.97 13.94 6.66
CA LYS A 5 -2.20 15.11 7.07
C LYS A 5 -1.10 14.68 8.03
N VAL A 6 0.13 15.07 7.73
CA VAL A 6 1.31 14.81 8.54
C VAL A 6 1.97 16.14 8.85
N GLU A 7 2.19 16.42 10.14
CA GLU A 7 2.77 17.67 10.61
C GLU A 7 3.94 17.39 11.55
N LYS A 8 5.13 17.82 11.13
CA LYS A 8 6.39 17.74 11.91
C LYS A 8 6.67 16.36 12.50
N LEU A 9 6.36 15.30 11.71
CA LEU A 9 6.56 13.92 12.13
C LEU A 9 8.05 13.62 12.29
N SER A 10 8.42 13.19 13.49
CA SER A 10 9.74 12.63 13.76
C SER A 10 9.62 11.27 14.44
N LYS A 11 10.54 10.37 14.10
CA LYS A 11 10.61 9.02 14.69
C LYS A 11 12.04 8.67 15.03
N LYS A 12 12.24 8.32 16.31
CA LYS A 12 13.48 7.73 16.84
C LYS A 12 13.27 6.27 17.18
N ILE A 13 14.25 5.44 16.88
CA ILE A 13 14.33 4.04 17.31
C ILE A 13 15.65 3.90 18.04
N LYS A 14 15.59 3.64 19.38
CA LYS A 14 16.73 3.78 20.28
C LYS A 14 17.34 5.18 20.11
N ASP A 15 18.64 5.28 19.85
CA ASP A 15 19.36 6.55 19.70
C ASP A 15 19.41 7.06 18.24
N LYS A 16 18.83 6.30 17.30
CA LYS A 16 18.85 6.65 15.87
C LYS A 16 17.57 7.36 15.48
N GLU A 17 17.70 8.54 14.92
CA GLU A 17 16.60 9.28 14.29
C GLU A 17 16.36 8.72 12.87
N ILE A 18 15.16 8.16 12.67
CA ILE A 18 14.77 7.51 11.41
C ILE A 18 14.00 8.47 10.51
N LEU A 19 13.12 9.30 11.11
CA LEU A 19 12.35 10.32 10.41
C LEU A 19 12.55 11.66 11.13
N ARG A 20 12.66 12.74 10.37
CA ARG A 20 12.96 14.09 10.87
C ARG A 20 12.02 15.11 10.27
N ASP A 21 11.21 15.76 11.10
CA ASP A 21 10.37 16.92 10.79
C ASP A 21 9.62 16.83 9.44
N ILE A 22 9.02 15.67 9.18
CA ILE A 22 8.31 15.40 7.93
C ILE A 22 6.91 16.01 7.98
N SER A 23 6.57 16.81 6.98
CA SER A 23 5.24 17.41 6.83
C SER A 23 4.77 17.31 5.39
N PHE A 24 3.54 16.83 5.19
CA PHE A 24 2.85 16.78 3.90
C PHE A 24 1.36 16.52 4.09
N GLU A 25 0.59 16.77 3.05
CA GLU A 25 -0.83 16.41 2.98
C GLU A 25 -1.08 15.56 1.73
N ILE A 26 -2.01 14.61 1.80
CA ILE A 26 -2.49 13.83 0.66
C ILE A 26 -3.99 14.04 0.52
N HIS A 27 -4.43 14.26 -0.71
CA HIS A 27 -5.82 14.54 -1.03
C HIS A 27 -6.57 13.29 -1.52
N HIS A 28 -7.90 13.36 -1.45
CA HIS A 28 -8.78 12.27 -1.88
C HIS A 28 -8.52 11.89 -3.35
N GLY A 29 -8.35 10.59 -3.60
CA GLY A 29 -8.13 10.04 -4.93
C GLY A 29 -6.72 10.26 -5.49
N GLU A 30 -5.79 10.86 -4.71
CA GLU A 30 -4.39 11.03 -5.11
C GLU A 30 -3.64 9.68 -5.06
N CYS A 31 -2.80 9.45 -6.05
CA CYS A 31 -1.83 8.36 -6.05
C CYS A 31 -0.43 8.95 -5.81
N VAL A 32 0.10 8.72 -4.62
CA VAL A 32 1.35 9.31 -4.14
C VAL A 32 2.43 8.26 -4.02
N ALA A 33 3.56 8.48 -4.68
CA ALA A 33 4.75 7.65 -4.57
C ALA A 33 5.70 8.19 -3.50
N LEU A 34 6.14 7.32 -2.59
CA LEU A 34 7.26 7.55 -1.68
C LEU A 34 8.51 6.95 -2.30
N ILE A 35 9.43 7.78 -2.73
CA ILE A 35 10.69 7.32 -3.31
C ILE A 35 11.89 7.68 -2.44
N GLY A 36 12.94 6.89 -2.56
CA GLY A 36 14.18 7.09 -1.83
C GLY A 36 15.00 5.80 -1.75
N PRO A 37 16.29 5.89 -1.43
CA PRO A 37 17.14 4.71 -1.27
C PRO A 37 16.70 3.84 -0.10
N ASN A 38 17.22 2.61 -0.06
CA ASN A 38 17.03 1.73 1.10
C ASN A 38 17.54 2.42 2.37
N GLY A 39 16.74 2.33 3.43
CA GLY A 39 17.04 3.01 4.70
C GLY A 39 16.67 4.50 4.74
N ALA A 40 16.03 5.05 3.70
CA ALA A 40 15.55 6.43 3.70
C ALA A 40 14.40 6.71 4.70
N GLY A 41 13.72 5.65 5.19
CA GLY A 41 12.62 5.77 6.14
C GLY A 41 11.23 5.49 5.54
N LYS A 42 11.12 5.05 4.29
CA LYS A 42 9.84 4.82 3.59
C LYS A 42 8.90 3.87 4.36
N THR A 43 9.37 2.65 4.68
CA THR A 43 8.58 1.68 5.44
C THR A 43 8.24 2.20 6.84
N THR A 44 9.19 2.87 7.51
CA THR A 44 8.92 3.47 8.83
C THR A 44 7.85 4.57 8.77
N LEU A 45 7.83 5.37 7.70
CA LEU A 45 6.80 6.36 7.49
C LEU A 45 5.43 5.70 7.28
N ILE A 46 5.35 4.67 6.43
CA ILE A 46 4.13 3.87 6.24
C ILE A 46 3.66 3.25 7.57
N ASP A 47 4.54 2.65 8.35
CA ASP A 47 4.21 2.08 9.65
C ASP A 47 3.65 3.13 10.64
N CYS A 48 4.18 4.36 10.62
CA CYS A 48 3.64 5.45 11.41
C CYS A 48 2.24 5.88 10.92
N LEU A 49 2.02 5.94 9.60
CA LEU A 49 0.72 6.25 9.00
C LEU A 49 -0.34 5.18 9.31
N LEU A 50 0.06 3.93 9.41
CA LEU A 50 -0.81 2.80 9.80
C LEU A 50 -1.06 2.71 11.32
N GLY A 51 -0.29 3.44 12.13
CA GLY A 51 -0.34 3.33 13.58
C GLY A 51 0.40 2.12 14.16
N ASP A 52 1.14 1.38 13.34
CA ASP A 52 1.94 0.21 13.75
C ASP A 52 3.21 0.64 14.51
N LYS A 53 3.68 1.85 14.23
CA LYS A 53 4.77 2.50 14.98
C LYS A 53 4.35 3.87 15.49
N PHE A 54 4.50 4.09 16.78
CA PHE A 54 4.25 5.41 17.36
C PHE A 54 5.33 6.41 16.92
N MET A 55 4.90 7.60 16.54
CA MET A 55 5.81 8.72 16.30
C MET A 55 6.47 9.17 17.60
N SER A 56 7.66 9.79 17.53
CA SER A 56 8.34 10.39 18.67
C SER A 56 7.87 11.81 18.93
N SER A 57 7.51 12.53 17.86
CA SER A 57 6.89 13.86 17.90
C SER A 57 6.15 14.15 16.63
N GLY A 58 5.35 15.22 16.61
CA GLY A 58 4.52 15.61 15.48
C GLY A 58 3.09 15.10 15.58
N GLN A 59 2.36 15.16 14.47
CA GLN A 59 0.95 14.73 14.38
C GLN A 59 0.68 14.03 13.06
N ILE A 60 -0.19 13.03 13.11
CA ILE A 60 -0.76 12.38 11.92
C ILE A 60 -2.28 12.35 12.10
N ALA A 61 -3.00 12.80 11.08
CA ALA A 61 -4.44 12.67 11.00
C ALA A 61 -4.82 12.02 9.67
N ILE A 62 -5.64 10.98 9.72
CA ILE A 62 -6.22 10.30 8.55
C ILE A 62 -7.73 10.48 8.63
N GLN A 63 -8.31 11.17 7.66
CA GLN A 63 -9.71 11.60 7.68
C GLN A 63 -10.11 12.31 9.00
N GLY A 64 -9.17 13.05 9.60
CA GLY A 64 -9.38 13.75 10.86
C GLY A 64 -9.20 12.89 12.12
N PHE A 65 -8.85 11.61 11.99
CA PHE A 65 -8.65 10.68 13.11
C PHE A 65 -7.17 10.32 13.29
N ALA A 66 -6.78 9.97 14.51
CA ALA A 66 -5.47 9.42 14.78
C ALA A 66 -5.29 8.06 14.06
N PRO A 67 -4.09 7.65 13.65
CA PRO A 67 -3.86 6.39 12.91
C PRO A 67 -4.38 5.14 13.62
N THR A 68 -4.42 5.14 14.94
CA THR A 68 -4.89 4.01 15.76
C THR A 68 -6.40 3.97 15.96
N ASP A 69 -7.14 4.94 15.40
CA ASP A 69 -8.60 5.00 15.57
C ASP A 69 -9.28 3.80 14.90
N PRO A 70 -10.14 3.05 15.64
CA PRO A 70 -10.81 1.86 15.10
C PRO A 70 -11.66 2.11 13.85
N ARG A 71 -12.16 3.33 13.67
CA ARG A 71 -12.96 3.73 12.49
C ARG A 71 -12.19 3.62 11.19
N LEU A 72 -10.86 3.72 11.24
CA LEU A 72 -9.99 3.61 10.06
C LEU A 72 -9.80 2.17 9.57
N LYS A 73 -10.02 1.15 10.43
CA LYS A 73 -9.77 -0.26 10.11
C LYS A 73 -10.54 -0.79 8.89
N GLN A 74 -11.73 -0.25 8.63
CA GLN A 74 -12.53 -0.63 7.46
C GLN A 74 -12.23 0.23 6.23
N LEU A 75 -11.55 1.35 6.40
CA LEU A 75 -11.25 2.30 5.35
C LEU A 75 -9.87 2.11 4.74
N ILE A 76 -8.94 1.60 5.54
CA ILE A 76 -7.53 1.46 5.19
C ILE A 76 -7.21 -0.02 4.94
N SER A 77 -6.45 -0.27 3.90
CA SER A 77 -5.79 -1.56 3.70
C SER A 77 -4.32 -1.38 3.38
N VAL A 78 -3.54 -2.43 3.61
CA VAL A 78 -2.10 -2.43 3.39
C VAL A 78 -1.65 -3.67 2.65
N LEU A 79 -0.72 -3.48 1.72
CA LEU A 79 0.12 -4.53 1.18
C LEU A 79 1.53 -4.32 1.73
N PRO A 80 1.95 -5.09 2.76
CA PRO A 80 3.27 -4.94 3.35
C PRO A 80 4.37 -5.44 2.39
N GLN A 81 5.61 -5.07 2.65
CA GLN A 81 6.76 -5.50 1.84
C GLN A 81 6.90 -7.02 1.77
N GLU A 82 6.70 -7.71 2.90
CA GLU A 82 6.70 -9.16 2.96
C GLU A 82 5.32 -9.75 2.69
N ASN A 83 5.27 -10.87 1.97
CA ASN A 83 4.01 -11.56 1.72
C ASN A 83 3.55 -12.29 2.99
N ALA A 84 2.48 -11.81 3.61
CA ALA A 84 1.86 -12.39 4.80
C ALA A 84 0.79 -13.47 4.48
N VAL A 85 0.95 -14.21 3.38
CA VAL A 85 0.00 -15.26 2.99
C VAL A 85 0.24 -16.53 3.78
N VAL A 86 -0.81 -17.07 4.40
CA VAL A 86 -0.76 -18.39 5.07
C VAL A 86 -0.53 -19.47 4.04
N GLN A 87 0.71 -19.98 3.98
CA GLN A 87 1.17 -20.88 2.91
C GLN A 87 0.50 -22.26 2.92
N SER A 88 -0.01 -22.69 4.08
CA SER A 88 -0.63 -24.00 4.30
C SER A 88 -2.13 -24.07 3.94
N LEU A 89 -2.74 -22.93 3.60
CA LEU A 89 -4.14 -22.86 3.17
C LEU A 89 -4.23 -22.76 1.64
N LYS A 90 -5.35 -23.25 1.10
CA LYS A 90 -5.65 -23.10 -0.33
C LYS A 90 -6.02 -21.66 -0.64
N VAL A 91 -5.72 -21.23 -1.86
CA VAL A 91 -6.08 -19.88 -2.36
C VAL A 91 -7.57 -19.58 -2.11
N LYS A 92 -8.47 -20.51 -2.50
CA LYS A 92 -9.92 -20.34 -2.32
C LYS A 92 -10.36 -20.27 -0.84
N GLU A 93 -9.67 -20.94 0.07
CA GLU A 93 -9.96 -20.91 1.50
C GLU A 93 -9.63 -19.55 2.09
N LEU A 94 -8.48 -18.99 1.70
CA LEU A 94 -8.09 -17.63 2.09
C LEU A 94 -9.05 -16.59 1.52
N LEU A 95 -9.47 -16.72 0.26
CA LEU A 95 -10.46 -15.81 -0.33
C LEU A 95 -11.78 -15.84 0.45
N SER A 96 -12.29 -17.03 0.77
CA SER A 96 -13.52 -17.20 1.55
C SER A 96 -13.39 -16.60 2.96
N PHE A 97 -12.25 -16.82 3.60
CA PHE A 97 -11.97 -16.27 4.93
C PHE A 97 -11.97 -14.74 4.89
N PHE A 98 -11.18 -14.12 4.00
CA PHE A 98 -11.12 -12.66 3.90
C PHE A 98 -12.47 -12.03 3.55
N LYS A 99 -13.25 -12.67 2.66
CA LYS A 99 -14.60 -12.20 2.35
C LYS A 99 -15.53 -12.21 3.58
N SER A 100 -15.38 -13.18 4.46
CA SER A 100 -16.21 -13.28 5.68
C SER A 100 -15.94 -12.18 6.72
N LEU A 101 -14.79 -11.47 6.59
CA LEU A 101 -14.45 -10.37 7.51
C LEU A 101 -15.16 -9.06 7.20
N TYR A 102 -15.79 -8.95 6.02
CA TYR A 102 -16.41 -7.72 5.56
C TYR A 102 -17.87 -7.93 5.18
N SER A 103 -18.73 -7.01 5.60
CA SER A 103 -20.16 -7.00 5.21
C SER A 103 -20.35 -6.63 3.73
N ASP A 104 -19.48 -5.76 3.20
CA ASP A 104 -19.39 -5.40 1.79
C ASP A 104 -18.04 -5.82 1.25
N SER A 105 -17.99 -6.98 0.60
CA SER A 105 -16.78 -7.53 0.02
C SER A 105 -16.88 -7.62 -1.50
N LEU A 106 -15.72 -7.72 -2.17
CA LEU A 106 -15.67 -8.03 -3.60
C LEU A 106 -16.44 -9.32 -3.90
N SER A 107 -17.20 -9.33 -4.99
CA SER A 107 -17.86 -10.53 -5.52
C SER A 107 -16.82 -11.53 -6.04
N ASN A 108 -17.21 -12.80 -6.20
CA ASN A 108 -16.32 -13.82 -6.78
C ASN A 108 -15.89 -13.43 -8.19
N LYS A 109 -16.78 -12.83 -8.98
CA LYS A 109 -16.46 -12.35 -10.33
C LYS A 109 -15.40 -11.27 -10.31
N GLU A 110 -15.55 -10.24 -9.45
CA GLU A 110 -14.56 -9.19 -9.31
C GLU A 110 -13.19 -9.76 -8.91
N ILE A 111 -13.16 -10.71 -7.97
CA ILE A 111 -11.92 -11.36 -7.53
C ILE A 111 -11.30 -12.16 -8.69
N ASP A 112 -12.08 -12.91 -9.46
CA ASP A 112 -11.60 -13.67 -10.60
C ASP A 112 -11.05 -12.77 -11.71
N ASP A 113 -11.69 -11.64 -11.98
CA ASP A 113 -11.22 -10.63 -12.93
C ASP A 113 -9.88 -10.00 -12.49
N LEU A 114 -9.70 -9.79 -11.17
CA LEU A 114 -8.45 -9.25 -10.61
C LEU A 114 -7.31 -10.28 -10.59
N LEU A 115 -7.59 -11.51 -10.16
CA LEU A 115 -6.55 -12.55 -10.01
C LEU A 115 -6.17 -13.20 -11.32
N ARG A 116 -7.13 -13.41 -12.22
CA ARG A 116 -6.96 -14.21 -13.47
C ARG A 116 -6.35 -15.60 -13.20
N PHE A 117 -6.67 -16.20 -12.05
CA PHE A 117 -6.21 -17.53 -11.68
C PHE A 117 -7.11 -18.60 -12.25
N SER A 118 -6.50 -19.70 -12.75
CA SER A 118 -7.22 -20.91 -13.13
C SER A 118 -7.81 -21.60 -11.90
N ASP A 119 -8.78 -22.50 -12.12
CA ASP A 119 -9.36 -23.30 -11.05
C ASP A 119 -8.30 -24.18 -10.36
N LYS A 120 -7.30 -24.64 -11.09
CA LYS A 120 -6.15 -25.37 -10.53
C LYS A 120 -5.38 -24.48 -9.54
N GLN A 121 -5.10 -23.22 -9.89
CA GLN A 121 -4.41 -22.27 -9.02
C GLN A 121 -5.24 -21.91 -7.79
N LYS A 122 -6.57 -21.75 -7.94
CA LYS A 122 -7.47 -21.49 -6.81
C LYS A 122 -7.57 -22.69 -5.84
N ASN A 123 -7.41 -23.91 -6.33
CA ASN A 123 -7.49 -25.13 -5.52
C ASN A 123 -6.15 -25.58 -4.91
N GLN A 124 -5.03 -24.98 -5.28
CA GLN A 124 -3.72 -25.31 -4.70
C GLN A 124 -3.44 -24.52 -3.42
N LEU A 125 -2.46 -24.99 -2.64
CA LEU A 125 -1.95 -24.24 -1.48
C LEU A 125 -1.33 -22.92 -1.94
N ALA A 126 -1.58 -21.85 -1.21
CA ALA A 126 -1.02 -20.52 -1.53
C ALA A 126 0.51 -20.50 -1.52
N GLY A 127 1.14 -21.36 -0.72
CA GLY A 127 2.59 -21.56 -0.72
C GLY A 127 3.17 -22.07 -2.04
N LYS A 128 2.36 -22.68 -2.92
CA LYS A 128 2.78 -23.19 -4.24
C LYS A 128 2.68 -22.18 -5.37
N LEU A 129 2.12 -21.01 -5.12
CA LEU A 129 2.12 -19.91 -6.07
C LEU A 129 3.55 -19.40 -6.33
N SER A 130 3.83 -18.91 -7.54
CA SER A 130 5.09 -18.19 -7.80
C SER A 130 5.21 -16.92 -6.95
N GLY A 131 6.41 -16.35 -6.85
CA GLY A 131 6.62 -15.12 -6.09
C GLY A 131 5.70 -13.97 -6.57
N GLY A 132 5.63 -13.76 -7.87
CA GLY A 132 4.74 -12.76 -8.47
C GLY A 132 3.26 -13.05 -8.25
N GLN A 133 2.84 -14.32 -8.37
CA GLN A 133 1.47 -14.73 -8.08
C GLN A 133 1.10 -14.56 -6.60
N LYS A 134 2.01 -14.87 -5.68
CA LYS A 134 1.82 -14.60 -4.23
C LYS A 134 1.63 -13.11 -3.98
N ARG A 135 2.43 -12.28 -4.64
CA ARG A 135 2.36 -10.82 -4.49
C ARG A 135 1.03 -10.27 -5.01
N LEU A 136 0.62 -10.67 -6.21
CA LEU A 136 -0.69 -10.32 -6.77
C LEU A 136 -1.83 -10.82 -5.89
N PHE A 137 -1.75 -12.05 -5.40
CA PHE A 137 -2.75 -12.63 -4.52
C PHE A 137 -2.87 -11.85 -3.20
N SER A 138 -1.75 -11.52 -2.54
CA SER A 138 -1.74 -10.68 -1.33
C SER A 138 -2.36 -9.30 -1.60
N PHE A 139 -2.08 -8.71 -2.76
CA PHE A 139 -2.68 -7.46 -3.18
C PHE A 139 -4.20 -7.56 -3.32
N VAL A 140 -4.69 -8.57 -4.02
CA VAL A 140 -6.15 -8.77 -4.18
C VAL A 140 -6.84 -9.03 -2.85
N LEU A 141 -6.20 -9.79 -1.94
CA LEU A 141 -6.71 -9.97 -0.56
C LEU A 141 -6.88 -8.62 0.15
N SER A 142 -5.95 -7.69 -0.03
CA SER A 142 -6.04 -6.34 0.55
C SER A 142 -7.19 -5.50 -0.02
N LEU A 143 -7.71 -5.85 -1.19
CA LEU A 143 -8.81 -5.14 -1.85
C LEU A 143 -10.21 -5.68 -1.49
N ILE A 144 -10.29 -6.87 -0.89
CA ILE A 144 -11.58 -7.57 -0.68
C ILE A 144 -12.60 -6.71 0.08
N GLY A 145 -12.17 -5.95 1.08
CA GLY A 145 -13.02 -5.05 1.88
C GLY A 145 -13.29 -3.68 1.25
N ARG A 146 -13.00 -3.48 -0.03
CA ARG A 146 -13.21 -2.20 -0.75
C ARG A 146 -12.61 -0.99 -0.04
N PRO A 147 -11.29 -0.98 0.26
CA PRO A 147 -10.66 0.10 1.00
C PRO A 147 -10.79 1.44 0.27
N LYS A 148 -10.82 2.53 1.03
CA LYS A 148 -10.80 3.91 0.52
C LYS A 148 -9.40 4.49 0.46
N ILE A 149 -8.50 3.95 1.30
CA ILE A 149 -7.09 4.33 1.37
C ILE A 149 -6.28 3.04 1.32
N LEU A 150 -5.28 3.00 0.45
CA LEU A 150 -4.46 1.83 0.22
C LEU A 150 -2.98 2.20 0.37
N PHE A 151 -2.29 1.50 1.26
CA PHE A 151 -0.85 1.60 1.42
C PHE A 151 -0.16 0.39 0.79
N LEU A 152 0.84 0.62 -0.06
CA LEU A 152 1.55 -0.43 -0.77
C LEU A 152 3.07 -0.26 -0.54
N ASP A 153 3.70 -1.19 0.17
CA ASP A 153 5.14 -1.12 0.41
C ASP A 153 5.88 -2.01 -0.60
N GLU A 154 6.60 -1.37 -1.52
CA GLU A 154 7.30 -2.01 -2.64
C GLU A 154 6.45 -3.06 -3.39
N PRO A 155 5.27 -2.67 -3.92
CA PRO A 155 4.23 -3.61 -4.32
C PRO A 155 4.62 -4.55 -5.46
N THR A 156 5.50 -4.13 -6.36
CA THR A 156 5.87 -4.88 -7.58
C THR A 156 7.12 -5.75 -7.42
N ALA A 157 7.68 -5.82 -6.20
CA ALA A 157 8.79 -6.71 -5.90
C ALA A 157 8.45 -8.16 -6.26
N ALA A 158 9.38 -8.86 -6.91
CA ALA A 158 9.25 -10.25 -7.37
C ALA A 158 8.18 -10.51 -8.45
N MET A 159 7.57 -9.47 -9.04
CA MET A 159 6.67 -9.61 -10.18
C MET A 159 7.45 -9.63 -11.50
N ASP A 160 7.05 -10.55 -12.40
CA ASP A 160 7.47 -10.49 -13.79
C ASP A 160 6.78 -9.31 -14.52
N THR A 161 7.23 -9.00 -15.73
CA THR A 161 6.74 -7.84 -16.49
C THR A 161 5.22 -7.89 -16.72
N SER A 162 4.66 -9.04 -17.06
CA SER A 162 3.23 -9.21 -17.33
C SER A 162 2.39 -9.00 -16.07
N THR A 163 2.79 -9.63 -14.95
CA THR A 163 2.11 -9.50 -13.65
C THR A 163 2.20 -8.05 -13.15
N ARG A 164 3.35 -7.39 -13.33
CA ARG A 164 3.56 -5.99 -12.96
C ARG A 164 2.66 -5.05 -13.76
N GLN A 165 2.55 -5.25 -15.08
CA GLN A 165 1.65 -4.48 -15.93
C GLN A 165 0.20 -4.62 -15.45
N HIS A 166 -0.25 -5.85 -15.22
CA HIS A 166 -1.61 -6.13 -14.72
C HIS A 166 -1.86 -5.49 -13.35
N PHE A 167 -0.89 -5.56 -12.43
CA PHE A 167 -0.95 -4.87 -11.14
C PHE A 167 -1.22 -3.37 -11.31
N TRP A 168 -0.47 -2.69 -12.16
CA TRP A 168 -0.65 -1.25 -12.39
C TRP A 168 -1.96 -0.91 -13.11
N GLU A 169 -2.46 -1.79 -13.96
CA GLU A 169 -3.82 -1.65 -14.54
C GLU A 169 -4.87 -1.62 -13.42
N ILE A 170 -4.77 -2.52 -12.44
CA ILE A 170 -5.67 -2.55 -11.27
C ILE A 170 -5.53 -1.26 -10.46
N VAL A 171 -4.32 -0.84 -10.14
CA VAL A 171 -4.05 0.41 -9.38
C VAL A 171 -4.67 1.61 -10.09
N ASN A 172 -4.49 1.73 -11.40
CA ASN A 172 -5.08 2.82 -12.20
C ASN A 172 -6.62 2.79 -12.16
N GLN A 173 -7.22 1.60 -12.13
CA GLN A 173 -8.66 1.48 -12.01
C GLN A 173 -9.17 1.90 -10.62
N LEU A 174 -8.47 1.49 -9.56
CA LEU A 174 -8.77 1.91 -8.19
C LEU A 174 -8.68 3.44 -8.05
N LYS A 175 -7.65 4.05 -8.60
CA LYS A 175 -7.48 5.50 -8.64
C LYS A 175 -8.64 6.20 -9.35
N LYS A 176 -9.06 5.73 -10.53
CA LYS A 176 -10.23 6.25 -11.26
C LYS A 176 -11.51 6.16 -10.43
N ASN A 177 -11.62 5.16 -9.56
CA ASN A 177 -12.74 4.97 -8.63
C ASN A 177 -12.59 5.79 -7.33
N GLY A 178 -11.62 6.68 -7.25
CA GLY A 178 -11.43 7.60 -6.12
C GLY A 178 -10.71 7.00 -4.91
N VAL A 179 -10.05 5.86 -5.04
CA VAL A 179 -9.23 5.30 -3.97
C VAL A 179 -7.95 6.13 -3.84
N THR A 180 -7.64 6.57 -2.63
CA THR A 180 -6.37 7.24 -2.31
C THR A 180 -5.28 6.19 -2.12
N ILE A 181 -4.16 6.32 -2.83
CA ILE A 181 -3.11 5.31 -2.86
C ILE A 181 -1.78 5.94 -2.47
N VAL A 182 -1.09 5.32 -1.53
CA VAL A 182 0.27 5.67 -1.12
C VAL A 182 1.15 4.44 -1.30
N TYR A 183 2.16 4.53 -2.13
CA TYR A 183 3.06 3.39 -2.34
C TYR A 183 4.52 3.79 -2.26
N SER A 184 5.36 2.88 -1.76
CA SER A 184 6.80 3.04 -1.82
C SER A 184 7.36 2.37 -3.08
N SER A 185 8.38 2.98 -3.67
CA SER A 185 9.14 2.38 -4.76
C SER A 185 10.58 2.88 -4.76
N HIS A 186 11.48 2.08 -5.33
CA HIS A 186 12.82 2.50 -5.70
C HIS A 186 13.02 2.51 -7.24
N TYR A 187 11.96 2.19 -8.00
CA TYR A 187 11.94 2.21 -9.47
C TYR A 187 11.34 3.53 -9.97
N ILE A 188 12.20 4.44 -10.40
CA ILE A 188 11.79 5.79 -10.88
C ILE A 188 10.89 5.67 -12.12
N GLU A 189 11.21 4.77 -13.05
CA GLU A 189 10.43 4.56 -14.28
C GLU A 189 8.96 4.18 -14.02
N GLU A 190 8.70 3.36 -12.97
CA GLU A 190 7.31 3.04 -12.60
C GLU A 190 6.57 4.26 -12.10
N VAL A 191 7.25 5.08 -11.30
CA VAL A 191 6.66 6.24 -10.63
C VAL A 191 6.24 7.31 -11.63
N GLU A 192 7.02 7.54 -12.67
CA GLU A 192 6.73 8.51 -13.73
C GLU A 192 5.39 8.26 -14.42
N HIS A 193 4.98 6.98 -14.53
CA HIS A 193 3.76 6.59 -15.24
C HIS A 193 2.56 6.31 -14.34
N THR A 194 2.75 6.21 -13.04
CA THR A 194 1.72 5.73 -12.11
C THR A 194 1.30 6.76 -11.07
N ALA A 195 2.23 7.59 -10.60
CA ALA A 195 1.99 8.56 -9.54
C ALA A 195 1.43 9.89 -10.08
N ASP A 196 0.57 10.52 -9.28
CA ASP A 196 0.18 11.94 -9.47
C ASP A 196 1.19 12.86 -8.81
N ARG A 197 1.80 12.38 -7.73
CA ARG A 197 2.70 13.15 -6.88
C ARG A 197 3.78 12.25 -6.30
N ILE A 198 4.94 12.83 -6.09
CA ILE A 198 6.15 12.13 -5.64
C ILE A 198 6.69 12.83 -4.40
N LEU A 199 6.83 12.06 -3.32
CA LEU A 199 7.50 12.47 -2.10
C LEU A 199 8.86 11.78 -2.04
N VAL A 200 9.94 12.57 -2.09
CA VAL A 200 11.32 12.06 -2.09
C VAL A 200 11.87 12.08 -0.66
N LEU A 201 12.14 10.89 -0.11
CA LEU A 201 12.79 10.74 1.18
C LEU A 201 14.28 10.47 1.03
N HIS A 202 15.07 11.15 1.84
CA HIS A 202 16.50 10.89 1.96
C HIS A 202 16.96 11.06 3.42
N LYS A 203 17.58 10.01 3.98
CA LYS A 203 18.08 10.01 5.37
C LYS A 203 17.04 10.48 6.41
N GLY A 204 15.78 10.09 6.22
CA GLY A 204 14.69 10.43 7.13
C GLY A 204 14.06 11.81 6.92
N GLU A 205 14.46 12.56 5.92
CA GLU A 205 13.92 13.87 5.59
C GLU A 205 13.14 13.85 4.27
N LEU A 206 12.08 14.64 4.18
CA LEU A 206 11.36 14.89 2.94
C LEU A 206 12.10 16.00 2.17
N ILE A 207 12.92 15.60 1.19
CA ILE A 207 13.76 16.55 0.46
C ILE A 207 13.07 17.17 -0.76
N ARG A 208 12.01 16.54 -1.26
CA ARG A 208 11.23 17.06 -2.38
C ARG A 208 9.79 16.54 -2.33
N ASP A 209 8.89 17.41 -2.73
CA ASP A 209 7.47 17.14 -2.95
C ASP A 209 7.13 17.72 -4.33
N THR A 210 6.83 16.84 -5.29
CA THR A 210 6.77 17.22 -6.71
C THR A 210 5.80 16.36 -7.49
N THR A 211 5.54 16.72 -8.74
CA THR A 211 4.82 15.88 -9.70
C THR A 211 5.81 15.17 -10.63
N PRO A 212 5.42 14.06 -11.30
CA PRO A 212 6.29 13.35 -12.25
C PRO A 212 6.85 14.25 -13.37
N TYR A 213 6.09 15.25 -13.79
CA TYR A 213 6.49 16.18 -14.87
C TYR A 213 7.50 17.27 -14.44
N ALA A 214 7.78 17.38 -13.15
CA ALA A 214 8.67 18.40 -12.58
C ALA A 214 9.93 17.79 -11.93
N MET A 215 10.21 16.51 -12.23
CA MET A 215 11.42 15.82 -11.78
C MET A 215 12.67 16.18 -12.59
#